data_16cb7a1244abf797b04039142d50787b
#
_entry.id   16cb7a1244abf797b04039142d50787b
#
_cell.length_a   1.000
_cell.length_b   1.000
_cell.length_c   1.000
_cell.angle_alpha   90.00
_cell.angle_beta   90.00
_cell.angle_gamma   90.00
#
_symmetry.space_group_name_H-M   'P 1'
#
loop_
_entity.id
_entity.type
_entity.pdbx_description
1 polymer ?
#
loop_
_entity_poly.entity_id
_entity_poly.type
_entity_poly.pdbx_seq_one_letter_code
_entity_poly.pdbx_strand_id
1 'polypeptide(L)'
;MGSKTTILIMTVNLMLSWSNALAQEKAQVNWISFEQLHDSLKSNPKKVFIDFYADWCSPCLKMDEVAFKDPRVVNKLNTEFYAIKFNVESTDTIVFGQQNFTNPRANRRNPVHEIPLLLASRKDTPFSLPALVFMDSTFTAQARYFQYLDAEQLLEILEKTP
;
A
#
# COMPACT_ATOMS: atom_id res chain seq x y z
N MET A 1 3.63 -63.45 3.63
CA MET A 1 2.53 -62.48 3.91
C MET A 1 3.06 -61.11 4.34
N GLY A 2 4.06 -60.54 3.69
CA GLY A 2 4.72 -59.28 4.12
C GLY A 2 4.80 -58.16 3.09
N SER A 3 4.30 -58.40 1.85
CA SER A 3 4.52 -57.44 0.74
C SER A 3 3.42 -56.38 0.55
N LYS A 4 2.19 -56.66 0.97
CA LYS A 4 1.04 -55.77 0.70
C LYS A 4 0.95 -54.60 1.71
N THR A 5 1.43 -54.79 2.94
CA THR A 5 1.35 -53.77 4.00
C THR A 5 2.41 -52.67 3.80
N THR A 6 3.57 -53.01 3.27
CA THR A 6 4.65 -52.05 3.02
C THR A 6 4.35 -51.08 1.90
N ILE A 7 3.63 -51.53 0.86
CA ILE A 7 3.21 -50.66 -0.29
C ILE A 7 2.16 -49.62 0.15
N LEU A 8 1.25 -50.03 1.06
CA LEU A 8 0.19 -49.13 1.53
C LEU A 8 0.76 -47.96 2.38
N ILE A 9 1.78 -48.23 3.19
CA ILE A 9 2.43 -47.18 4.02
C ILE A 9 3.23 -46.21 3.16
N MET A 10 3.88 -46.67 2.08
CA MET A 10 4.61 -45.76 1.17
C MET A 10 3.67 -44.83 0.38
N THR A 11 2.49 -45.28 -0.02
CA THR A 11 1.54 -44.44 -0.77
C THR A 11 0.89 -43.36 0.10
N VAL A 12 0.63 -43.64 1.38
CA VAL A 12 0.07 -42.66 2.32
C VAL A 12 1.08 -41.54 2.64
N ASN A 13 2.38 -41.86 2.78
CA ASN A 13 3.42 -40.83 3.00
C ASN A 13 3.63 -39.93 1.77
N LEU A 14 3.44 -40.44 0.55
CA LEU A 14 3.59 -39.65 -0.67
C LEU A 14 2.45 -38.63 -0.82
N MET A 15 1.22 -38.97 -0.38
CA MET A 15 0.06 -38.08 -0.41
C MET A 15 0.14 -36.93 0.62
N LEU A 16 0.76 -37.15 1.77
CA LEU A 16 0.94 -36.14 2.81
C LEU A 16 2.01 -35.08 2.45
N SER A 17 2.94 -35.41 1.56
CA SER A 17 4.00 -34.46 1.14
C SER A 17 3.50 -33.43 0.12
N TRP A 18 2.39 -33.67 -0.54
CA TRP A 18 1.84 -32.73 -1.52
C TRP A 18 0.94 -31.64 -0.92
N SER A 19 0.51 -31.79 0.31
CA SER A 19 -0.40 -30.85 0.97
C SER A 19 0.30 -29.57 1.46
N ASN A 20 1.62 -29.54 1.52
CA ASN A 20 2.38 -28.38 2.02
C ASN A 20 2.92 -27.46 0.90
N ALA A 21 2.68 -27.77 -0.36
CA ALA A 21 3.18 -26.98 -1.49
C ALA A 21 2.20 -25.90 -1.98
N LEU A 22 1.03 -25.75 -1.37
CA LEU A 22 -0.08 -24.95 -1.89
C LEU A 22 -0.43 -23.72 -1.07
N ALA A 23 0.45 -23.07 -0.39
CA ALA A 23 0.08 -21.75 0.16
C ALA A 23 1.28 -20.97 0.67
N GLN A 24 2.08 -20.46 -0.21
CA GLN A 24 2.79 -19.25 0.11
C GLN A 24 2.44 -18.21 -0.95
N GLU A 25 1.15 -17.86 -0.99
CA GLU A 25 0.72 -16.65 -1.66
C GLU A 25 1.47 -15.51 -0.96
N LYS A 26 2.40 -14.91 -1.69
CA LYS A 26 3.26 -13.83 -1.14
C LYS A 26 2.32 -12.70 -0.73
N ALA A 27 2.16 -12.50 0.57
CA ALA A 27 1.29 -11.46 1.10
C ALA A 27 1.62 -10.12 0.42
N GLN A 28 0.61 -9.44 -0.07
CA GLN A 28 0.72 -8.13 -0.73
C GLN A 28 0.00 -7.08 0.08
N VAL A 29 0.40 -5.82 -0.08
CA VAL A 29 -0.33 -4.70 0.51
C VAL A 29 -1.72 -4.62 -0.12
N ASN A 30 -2.75 -4.56 0.71
CA ASN A 30 -4.13 -4.40 0.28
C ASN A 30 -4.41 -2.92 -0.02
N TRP A 31 -4.08 -2.50 -1.23
CA TRP A 31 -4.31 -1.15 -1.69
C TRP A 31 -5.80 -0.90 -1.97
N ILE A 32 -6.37 0.15 -1.39
CA ILE A 32 -7.76 0.56 -1.62
C ILE A 32 -7.83 1.93 -2.32
N SER A 33 -8.98 2.25 -2.92
CA SER A 33 -9.21 3.57 -3.51
C SER A 33 -9.67 4.61 -2.49
N PHE A 34 -9.66 5.90 -2.86
CA PHE A 34 -10.19 6.97 -2.00
C PHE A 34 -11.69 6.82 -1.75
N GLU A 35 -12.45 6.32 -2.71
CA GLU A 35 -13.88 6.03 -2.56
C GLU A 35 -14.10 4.92 -1.53
N GLN A 36 -13.36 3.82 -1.63
CA GLN A 36 -13.40 2.74 -0.65
C GLN A 36 -12.96 3.21 0.75
N LEU A 37 -11.94 4.09 0.81
CA LEU A 37 -11.51 4.67 2.09
C LEU A 37 -12.63 5.44 2.76
N HIS A 38 -13.39 6.27 2.01
CA HIS A 38 -14.47 7.06 2.56
C HIS A 38 -15.51 6.20 3.31
N ASP A 39 -15.92 5.11 2.70
CA ASP A 39 -16.89 4.19 3.31
C ASP A 39 -16.28 3.38 4.47
N SER A 40 -15.02 3.00 4.32
CA SER A 40 -14.29 2.25 5.35
C SER A 40 -14.09 3.06 6.64
N LEU A 41 -13.72 4.33 6.53
CA LEU A 41 -13.53 5.23 7.69
C LEU A 41 -14.83 5.47 8.46
N LYS A 42 -15.98 5.49 7.79
CA LYS A 42 -17.28 5.64 8.45
C LYS A 42 -17.67 4.42 9.28
N SER A 43 -17.35 3.24 8.78
CA SER A 43 -17.74 1.96 9.40
C SER A 43 -16.73 1.47 10.44
N ASN A 44 -15.46 1.64 10.18
CA ASN A 44 -14.35 1.18 11.00
C ASN A 44 -13.16 2.13 10.89
N PRO A 45 -13.09 3.18 11.74
CA PRO A 45 -11.96 4.12 11.70
C PRO A 45 -10.61 3.43 11.95
N LYS A 46 -9.66 3.59 11.02
CA LYS A 46 -8.28 3.11 11.10
C LYS A 46 -7.32 4.21 10.66
N LYS A 47 -6.05 4.08 11.02
CA LYS A 47 -4.98 4.91 10.45
C LYS A 47 -4.95 4.78 8.94
N VAL A 48 -4.45 5.80 8.25
CA VAL A 48 -4.34 5.80 6.79
C VAL A 48 -2.89 6.03 6.36
N PHE A 49 -2.44 5.21 5.45
CA PHE A 49 -1.17 5.35 4.76
C PHE A 49 -1.43 5.63 3.29
N ILE A 50 -0.80 6.68 2.74
CA ILE A 50 -0.96 7.04 1.32
C ILE A 50 0.43 7.10 0.67
N ASP A 51 0.61 6.33 -0.39
CA ASP A 51 1.76 6.36 -1.29
C ASP A 51 1.38 7.11 -2.58
N PHE A 52 1.89 8.32 -2.73
CA PHE A 52 1.82 9.08 -3.96
C PHE A 52 3.02 8.79 -4.84
N TYR A 53 2.77 8.27 -6.04
CA TYR A 53 3.80 7.85 -6.98
C TYR A 53 3.53 8.35 -8.40
N ALA A 54 4.48 8.14 -9.29
CA ALA A 54 4.32 8.21 -10.75
C ALA A 54 5.14 7.10 -11.42
N ASP A 55 4.77 6.69 -12.62
CA ASP A 55 5.39 5.56 -13.32
C ASP A 55 6.86 5.80 -13.68
N TRP A 56 7.28 7.04 -13.81
CA TRP A 56 8.67 7.45 -14.05
C TRP A 56 9.49 7.64 -12.76
N CYS A 57 8.87 7.56 -11.57
CA CYS A 57 9.54 7.81 -10.30
C CYS A 57 10.38 6.61 -9.86
N SER A 58 11.65 6.56 -10.21
CA SER A 58 12.54 5.45 -9.85
C SER A 58 12.59 5.13 -8.35
N PRO A 59 12.64 6.11 -7.41
CA PRO A 59 12.57 5.80 -5.99
C PRO A 59 11.24 5.15 -5.58
N CYS A 60 10.10 5.54 -6.20
CA CYS A 60 8.80 4.95 -5.94
C CYS A 60 8.78 3.48 -6.38
N LEU A 61 9.23 3.19 -7.61
CA LEU A 61 9.32 1.83 -8.13
C LEU A 61 10.24 0.95 -7.27
N LYS A 62 11.33 1.51 -6.74
CA LYS A 62 12.19 0.80 -5.82
C LYS A 62 11.49 0.47 -4.49
N MET A 63 10.62 1.34 -3.98
CA MET A 63 9.80 1.04 -2.80
C MET A 63 8.82 -0.10 -3.06
N ASP A 64 8.22 -0.15 -4.26
CA ASP A 64 7.36 -1.25 -4.68
C ASP A 64 8.07 -2.61 -4.67
N GLU A 65 9.34 -2.62 -5.07
CA GLU A 65 10.12 -3.85 -5.15
C GLU A 65 10.74 -4.28 -3.80
N VAL A 66 10.95 -3.35 -2.87
CA VAL A 66 11.65 -3.61 -1.62
C VAL A 66 10.73 -3.43 -0.42
N ALA A 67 10.32 -2.20 -0.10
CA ALA A 67 9.60 -1.89 1.13
C ALA A 67 8.21 -2.52 1.15
N PHE A 68 7.44 -2.42 0.05
CA PHE A 68 6.07 -2.96 -0.02
C PHE A 68 6.01 -4.47 -0.34
N LYS A 69 7.16 -5.14 -0.42
CA LYS A 69 7.27 -6.62 -0.46
C LYS A 69 7.83 -7.23 0.81
N ASP A 70 8.29 -6.42 1.77
CA ASP A 70 8.72 -6.92 3.08
C ASP A 70 7.48 -7.42 3.85
N PRO A 71 7.47 -8.69 4.30
CA PRO A 71 6.29 -9.28 4.96
C PRO A 71 5.87 -8.52 6.23
N ARG A 72 6.81 -7.89 6.94
CA ARG A 72 6.53 -7.11 8.16
C ARG A 72 5.79 -5.84 7.82
N VAL A 73 6.23 -5.12 6.77
CA VAL A 73 5.57 -3.92 6.25
C VAL A 73 4.17 -4.26 5.74
N VAL A 74 4.05 -5.32 4.93
CA VAL A 74 2.76 -5.78 4.39
C VAL A 74 1.80 -6.12 5.52
N ASN A 75 2.24 -6.89 6.51
CA ASN A 75 1.41 -7.24 7.66
C ASN A 75 0.96 -5.99 8.44
N LYS A 76 1.88 -5.08 8.73
CA LYS A 76 1.60 -3.85 9.47
C LYS A 76 0.58 -2.97 8.74
N LEU A 77 0.79 -2.72 7.44
CA LEU A 77 -0.14 -1.94 6.62
C LEU A 77 -1.52 -2.60 6.56
N ASN A 78 -1.61 -3.90 6.30
CA ASN A 78 -2.89 -4.59 6.15
C ASN A 78 -3.68 -4.68 7.47
N THR A 79 -3.00 -4.78 8.62
CA THR A 79 -3.67 -4.92 9.91
C THR A 79 -4.05 -3.59 10.54
N GLU A 80 -3.20 -2.57 10.48
CA GLU A 80 -3.38 -1.33 11.24
C GLU A 80 -3.77 -0.12 10.40
N PHE A 81 -3.62 -0.20 9.07
CA PHE A 81 -3.87 0.93 8.18
C PHE A 81 -4.88 0.59 7.09
N TYR A 82 -5.51 1.62 6.55
CA TYR A 82 -6.01 1.63 5.18
C TYR A 82 -4.90 2.16 4.30
N ALA A 83 -4.41 1.33 3.38
CA ALA A 83 -3.32 1.71 2.49
C ALA A 83 -3.86 2.15 1.12
N ILE A 84 -3.46 3.33 0.68
CA ILE A 84 -3.80 3.89 -0.63
C ILE A 84 -2.52 4.05 -1.44
N LYS A 85 -2.57 3.65 -2.70
CA LYS A 85 -1.54 3.94 -3.69
C LYS A 85 -2.16 4.75 -4.83
N PHE A 86 -1.62 5.95 -5.10
CA PHE A 86 -2.23 6.87 -6.03
C PHE A 86 -1.21 7.48 -6.99
N ASN A 87 -1.42 7.28 -8.29
CA ASN A 87 -0.61 7.92 -9.31
C ASN A 87 -0.96 9.42 -9.37
N VAL A 88 0.01 10.28 -9.10
CA VAL A 88 -0.21 11.74 -9.08
C VAL A 88 -0.62 12.31 -10.42
N GLU A 89 -0.33 11.61 -11.52
CA GLU A 89 -0.68 12.00 -12.89
C GLU A 89 -2.04 11.45 -13.34
N SER A 90 -2.79 10.75 -12.46
CA SER A 90 -4.12 10.25 -12.80
C SER A 90 -5.01 11.36 -13.38
N THR A 91 -5.80 10.98 -14.37
CA THR A 91 -6.82 11.83 -15.02
C THR A 91 -8.22 11.55 -14.50
N ASP A 92 -8.38 10.59 -13.61
CA ASP A 92 -9.66 10.18 -13.06
C ASP A 92 -10.27 11.29 -12.20
N THR A 93 -11.58 11.33 -12.14
CA THR A 93 -12.30 12.12 -11.14
C THR A 93 -12.52 11.29 -9.92
N ILE A 94 -11.95 11.69 -8.78
CA ILE A 94 -12.05 10.99 -7.51
C ILE A 94 -13.10 11.64 -6.63
N VAL A 95 -14.07 10.85 -6.17
CA VAL A 95 -15.10 11.30 -5.24
C VAL A 95 -14.70 10.97 -3.82
N PHE A 96 -14.40 11.97 -3.00
CA PHE A 96 -14.02 11.78 -1.61
C PHE A 96 -14.61 12.89 -0.73
N GLY A 97 -15.21 12.55 0.42
CA GLY A 97 -15.78 13.53 1.33
C GLY A 97 -16.91 14.39 0.70
N GLN A 98 -17.70 13.81 -0.22
CA GLN A 98 -18.75 14.51 -1.00
C GLN A 98 -18.21 15.61 -1.94
N GLN A 99 -16.92 15.57 -2.26
CA GLN A 99 -16.27 16.47 -3.20
C GLN A 99 -15.69 15.68 -4.38
N ASN A 100 -15.64 16.32 -5.54
CA ASN A 100 -14.98 15.79 -6.72
C ASN A 100 -13.61 16.43 -6.86
N PHE A 101 -12.58 15.59 -6.96
CA PHE A 101 -11.21 15.99 -7.21
C PHE A 101 -10.78 15.53 -8.59
N THR A 102 -10.12 16.40 -9.33
CA THR A 102 -9.72 16.19 -10.73
C THR A 102 -8.23 16.49 -10.91
N ASN A 103 -7.74 16.29 -12.13
CA ASN A 103 -6.44 16.78 -12.54
C ASN A 103 -6.59 17.92 -13.56
N PRO A 104 -6.73 19.19 -13.13
CA PRO A 104 -6.93 20.32 -14.04
C PRO A 104 -5.68 20.59 -14.90
N ARG A 105 -4.56 19.94 -14.59
CA ARG A 105 -3.28 20.06 -15.31
C ARG A 105 -2.91 18.81 -16.11
N ALA A 106 -3.83 17.87 -16.34
CA ALA A 106 -3.59 16.60 -17.03
C ALA A 106 -2.87 16.76 -18.38
N ASN A 107 -3.15 17.86 -19.11
CA ASN A 107 -2.54 18.18 -20.41
C ASN A 107 -1.33 19.13 -20.30
N ARG A 108 -0.77 19.33 -19.13
CA ARG A 108 0.40 20.19 -18.89
C ARG A 108 1.64 19.37 -18.60
N ARG A 109 2.81 20.01 -18.70
CA ARG A 109 4.06 19.45 -18.20
C ARG A 109 3.97 19.30 -16.67
N ASN A 110 4.31 18.13 -16.14
CA ASN A 110 4.20 17.77 -14.72
C ASN A 110 2.74 17.91 -14.21
N PRO A 111 1.83 17.10 -14.73
CA PRO A 111 0.45 17.09 -14.26
C PRO A 111 0.41 16.50 -12.85
N VAL A 112 -0.17 17.21 -11.90
CA VAL A 112 -0.40 16.70 -10.54
C VAL A 112 -1.87 16.88 -10.20
N HIS A 113 -2.51 15.78 -9.83
CA HIS A 113 -3.91 15.74 -9.42
C HIS A 113 -4.14 16.57 -8.15
N GLU A 114 -5.37 17.07 -7.95
CA GLU A 114 -5.72 17.91 -6.78
C GLU A 114 -5.50 17.21 -5.44
N ILE A 115 -5.75 15.91 -5.33
CA ILE A 115 -5.56 15.16 -4.06
C ILE A 115 -4.11 15.18 -3.57
N PRO A 116 -3.09 14.79 -4.34
CA PRO A 116 -1.69 14.94 -3.92
C PRO A 116 -1.33 16.39 -3.55
N LEU A 117 -1.83 17.38 -4.30
CA LEU A 117 -1.58 18.78 -3.97
C LEU A 117 -2.21 19.17 -2.63
N LEU A 118 -3.42 18.70 -2.33
CA LEU A 118 -4.09 18.97 -1.07
C LEU A 118 -3.37 18.31 0.13
N LEU A 119 -2.96 17.05 -0.02
CA LEU A 119 -2.48 16.24 1.10
C LEU A 119 -0.96 16.32 1.31
N ALA A 120 -0.18 16.59 0.25
CA ALA A 120 1.28 16.50 0.27
C ALA A 120 2.01 17.72 -0.30
N SER A 121 1.33 18.85 -0.55
CA SER A 121 2.04 20.09 -0.90
C SER A 121 2.81 20.64 0.29
N ARG A 122 3.94 21.30 -0.02
CA ARG A 122 4.75 22.04 0.94
C ARG A 122 4.82 23.51 0.52
N LYS A 123 4.81 24.40 1.50
CA LYS A 123 4.94 25.84 1.23
C LYS A 123 6.28 26.13 0.55
N ASP A 124 6.27 26.94 -0.48
CA ASP A 124 7.45 27.42 -1.22
C ASP A 124 8.40 26.29 -1.72
N THR A 125 7.86 25.09 -1.90
CA THR A 125 8.63 23.93 -2.38
C THR A 125 7.87 23.25 -3.51
N PRO A 126 8.50 22.95 -4.65
CA PRO A 126 7.88 22.17 -5.71
C PRO A 126 7.39 20.80 -5.21
N PHE A 127 6.30 20.30 -5.77
CA PHE A 127 5.85 18.94 -5.50
C PHE A 127 6.90 17.93 -5.93
N SER A 128 7.19 16.95 -5.08
CA SER A 128 8.22 15.93 -5.34
C SER A 128 7.75 14.54 -4.93
N LEU A 129 8.32 13.53 -5.58
CA LEU A 129 8.05 12.11 -5.35
C LEU A 129 9.31 11.35 -4.91
N PRO A 130 9.14 10.26 -4.15
CA PRO A 130 7.89 9.76 -3.58
C PRO A 130 7.33 10.75 -2.57
N ALA A 131 5.99 10.73 -2.35
CA ALA A 131 5.37 11.50 -1.29
C ALA A 131 4.47 10.58 -0.47
N LEU A 132 4.87 10.31 0.76
CA LEU A 132 4.21 9.41 1.68
C LEU A 132 3.48 10.20 2.74
N VAL A 133 2.22 9.91 2.97
CA VAL A 133 1.40 10.60 3.97
C VAL A 133 0.85 9.59 4.97
N PHE A 134 1.01 9.91 6.24
CA PHE A 134 0.52 9.13 7.37
C PHE A 134 -0.54 9.94 8.09
N MET A 135 -1.70 9.33 8.29
CA MET A 135 -2.84 9.96 8.94
C MET A 135 -3.36 9.10 10.09
N ASP A 136 -3.93 9.73 11.09
CA ASP A 136 -4.66 9.04 12.14
C ASP A 136 -6.04 8.57 11.68
N SER A 137 -6.79 7.91 12.58
CA SER A 137 -8.12 7.38 12.31
C SER A 137 -9.19 8.45 12.08
N THR A 138 -8.89 9.71 12.33
CA THR A 138 -9.76 10.87 12.04
C THR A 138 -9.45 11.54 10.71
N PHE A 139 -8.56 10.93 9.91
CA PHE A 139 -8.05 11.48 8.65
C PHE A 139 -7.28 12.79 8.84
N THR A 140 -6.60 12.96 9.98
CA THR A 140 -5.72 14.09 10.24
C THR A 140 -4.27 13.70 9.97
N ALA A 141 -3.56 14.48 9.16
CA ALA A 141 -2.18 14.18 8.78
C ALA A 141 -1.23 14.29 9.97
N GLN A 142 -0.50 13.22 10.26
CA GLN A 142 0.47 13.11 11.34
C GLN A 142 1.90 13.33 10.84
N ALA A 143 2.24 12.79 9.67
CA ALA A 143 3.57 12.91 9.08
C ALA A 143 3.53 12.87 7.55
N ARG A 144 4.55 13.47 6.93
CA ARG A 144 4.79 13.41 5.49
C ARG A 144 6.27 13.19 5.23
N TYR A 145 6.59 12.26 4.30
CA TYR A 145 7.97 11.98 3.88
C TYR A 145 8.07 12.12 2.37
N PHE A 146 9.15 12.76 1.93
CA PHE A 146 9.39 13.07 0.51
C PHE A 146 10.71 12.47 0.03
N GLN A 147 10.94 11.22 0.40
CA GLN A 147 12.16 10.48 0.09
C GLN A 147 11.89 8.98 0.01
N TYR A 148 12.80 8.26 -0.62
CA TYR A 148 12.83 6.81 -0.54
C TYR A 148 12.96 6.36 0.92
N LEU A 149 12.14 5.38 1.30
CA LEU A 149 12.25 4.67 2.57
C LEU A 149 12.46 3.18 2.28
N ASP A 150 13.44 2.58 2.91
CA ASP A 150 13.56 1.13 2.92
C ASP A 150 12.57 0.49 3.91
N ALA A 151 12.54 -0.84 3.98
CA ALA A 151 11.58 -1.56 4.80
C ALA A 151 11.72 -1.25 6.30
N GLU A 152 12.95 -1.11 6.81
CA GLU A 152 13.19 -0.82 8.23
C GLU A 152 12.76 0.59 8.60
N GLN A 153 13.11 1.57 7.77
CA GLN A 153 12.71 2.97 7.95
C GLN A 153 11.19 3.11 7.91
N LEU A 154 10.53 2.43 6.96
CA LEU A 154 9.07 2.46 6.84
C LEU A 154 8.40 1.81 8.05
N LEU A 155 8.89 0.66 8.52
CA LEU A 155 8.38 0.00 9.74
C LEU A 155 8.48 0.91 10.96
N GLU A 156 9.64 1.52 11.19
CA GLU A 156 9.83 2.44 12.31
C GLU A 156 8.82 3.59 12.30
N ILE A 157 8.51 4.15 11.12
CA ILE A 157 7.52 5.21 10.98
C ILE A 157 6.10 4.68 11.22
N LEU A 158 5.74 3.52 10.65
CA LEU A 158 4.44 2.90 10.84
C LEU A 158 4.15 2.56 12.31
N GLU A 159 5.17 2.18 13.08
CA GLU A 159 5.06 1.89 14.52
C GLU A 159 4.84 3.16 15.36
N LYS A 160 5.47 4.26 14.96
CA LYS A 160 5.37 5.55 15.67
C LYS A 160 4.15 6.38 15.29
N THR A 161 3.47 6.05 14.20
CA THR A 161 2.24 6.76 13.79
C THR A 161 1.11 6.46 14.79
N PRO A 162 0.53 7.46 15.47
CA PRO A 162 -0.47 7.31 16.51
C PRO A 162 -1.80 6.77 16.00
#